data_6135fe14503a669ae8b63705659ea764
#
_entry.id   6135fe14503a669ae8b63705659ea764
#
_cell.length_a   1.000
_cell.length_b   1.000
_cell.length_c   1.000
_cell.angle_alpha   90.00
_cell.angle_beta   90.00
_cell.angle_gamma   90.00
#
_symmetry.space_group_name_H-M   'P 1'
#
loop_
_entity.id
_entity.type
_entity.pdbx_description
1 polymer ?
#
loop_
_entity_poly.entity_id
_entity_poly.type
_entity_poly.pdbx_seq_one_letter_code
_entity_poly.pdbx_strand_id
1 'polypeptide(L)'
;MNKHQRTAVKIAAVNLLLVLLFPPFNQHSVVSALAPTFAGFYFILNPPAFGEINFSVLTVEVMVVVVNAGIAWLLLRDRAPSAAKPGRRLQNAVVVATGANLILMLLFPPFTTVYALPEAMPPSFEGFQFILNLGPNHAIATAMLYMEVIFILVNGGLFWLSFNEEGI
;
A
#
# COMPACT_ATOMS: atom_id res chain seq x y z
N MET A 1 20.21 4.80 -17.38
CA MET A 1 19.23 5.22 -16.34
C MET A 1 19.40 6.71 -16.14
N ASN A 2 18.35 7.49 -16.39
CA ASN A 2 18.37 8.94 -16.24
C ASN A 2 18.17 9.38 -14.77
N LYS A 3 18.28 10.71 -14.50
CA LYS A 3 18.14 11.27 -13.15
C LYS A 3 16.80 10.90 -12.49
N HIS A 4 15.69 10.98 -13.23
CA HIS A 4 14.34 10.69 -12.73
C HIS A 4 14.13 9.20 -12.42
N GLN A 5 14.64 8.32 -13.26
CA GLN A 5 14.61 6.88 -12.97
C GLN A 5 15.40 6.54 -11.71
N ARG A 6 16.55 7.21 -11.48
CA ARG A 6 17.31 7.04 -10.23
C ARG A 6 16.51 7.46 -9.00
N THR A 7 15.79 8.60 -9.10
CA THR A 7 14.93 9.07 -8.02
C THR A 7 13.79 8.09 -7.74
N ALA A 8 13.11 7.59 -8.78
CA ALA A 8 12.04 6.60 -8.63
C ALA A 8 12.54 5.32 -7.93
N VAL A 9 13.71 4.81 -8.33
CA VAL A 9 14.31 3.63 -7.69
C VAL A 9 14.69 3.90 -6.23
N LYS A 10 15.22 5.10 -5.90
CA LYS A 10 15.53 5.47 -4.52
C LYS A 10 14.26 5.53 -3.65
N ILE A 11 13.18 6.14 -4.16
CA ILE A 11 11.89 6.20 -3.43
C ILE A 11 11.36 4.78 -3.22
N ALA A 12 11.37 3.94 -4.25
CA ALA A 12 10.94 2.55 -4.12
C ALA A 12 11.78 1.76 -3.11
N ALA A 13 13.10 1.95 -3.11
CA ALA A 13 13.98 1.31 -2.13
C ALA A 13 13.70 1.75 -0.69
N VAL A 14 13.42 3.04 -0.47
CA VAL A 14 13.01 3.56 0.85
C VAL A 14 11.67 2.96 1.27
N ASN A 15 10.68 2.90 0.38
CA ASN A 15 9.39 2.28 0.67
C ASN A 15 9.52 0.80 1.00
N LEU A 16 10.29 0.03 0.21
CA LEU A 16 10.56 -1.38 0.53
C LEU A 16 11.22 -1.53 1.88
N LEU A 17 12.19 -0.67 2.20
CA LEU A 17 12.85 -0.69 3.51
C LEU A 17 11.84 -0.44 4.64
N LEU A 18 10.93 0.54 4.49
CA LEU A 18 9.90 0.84 5.48
C LEU A 18 8.91 -0.33 5.65
N VAL A 19 8.44 -0.92 4.56
CA VAL A 19 7.56 -2.10 4.60
C VAL A 19 8.25 -3.28 5.32
N LEU A 20 9.54 -3.51 5.07
CA LEU A 20 10.30 -4.58 5.73
C LEU A 20 10.65 -4.26 7.20
N LEU A 21 10.81 -2.99 7.55
CA LEU A 21 11.06 -2.58 8.95
C LEU A 21 9.79 -2.57 9.79
N PHE A 22 8.64 -2.32 9.18
CA PHE A 22 7.33 -2.29 9.84
C PHE A 22 6.36 -3.26 9.16
N PRO A 23 6.65 -4.58 9.17
CA PRO A 23 5.77 -5.54 8.52
C PRO A 23 4.44 -5.65 9.25
N PRO A 24 3.39 -6.10 8.55
CA PRO A 24 2.10 -6.42 9.14
C PRO A 24 2.21 -7.67 10.03
N PHE A 25 1.62 -7.62 11.22
CA PHE A 25 1.57 -8.73 12.17
C PHE A 25 0.14 -9.20 12.40
N ASN A 26 0.00 -10.51 12.54
CA ASN A 26 -1.14 -11.15 13.15
C ASN A 26 -0.83 -11.45 14.62
N GLN A 27 -1.83 -11.46 15.47
CA GLN A 27 -1.72 -11.86 16.87
C GLN A 27 -2.56 -13.11 17.13
N HIS A 28 -1.97 -14.11 17.75
CA HIS A 28 -2.66 -15.31 18.21
C HIS A 28 -3.20 -15.09 19.63
N SER A 29 -4.48 -15.42 19.84
CA SER A 29 -5.05 -15.41 21.18
C SER A 29 -4.59 -16.66 21.95
N VAL A 30 -4.00 -16.47 23.12
CA VAL A 30 -3.55 -17.60 23.99
C VAL A 30 -4.75 -18.34 24.65
N VAL A 31 -5.89 -17.65 24.73
CA VAL A 31 -7.08 -18.14 25.47
C VAL A 31 -8.04 -18.92 24.58
N SER A 32 -7.99 -18.70 23.30
CA SER A 32 -8.90 -19.35 22.34
C SER A 32 -8.10 -19.86 21.15
N ALA A 33 -8.35 -21.08 20.72
CA ALA A 33 -7.81 -21.65 19.46
C ALA A 33 -8.44 -20.98 18.22
N LEU A 34 -8.69 -19.68 18.30
CA LEU A 34 -9.34 -18.87 17.28
C LEU A 34 -8.33 -18.45 16.20
N ALA A 35 -8.86 -18.14 15.02
CA ALA A 35 -8.06 -17.64 13.91
C ALA A 35 -7.22 -16.40 14.32
N PRO A 36 -5.99 -16.27 13.80
CA PRO A 36 -5.15 -15.11 14.12
C PRO A 36 -5.82 -13.83 13.64
N THR A 37 -5.76 -12.78 14.47
CA THR A 37 -6.31 -11.46 14.17
C THR A 37 -5.22 -10.52 13.69
N PHE A 38 -5.54 -9.61 12.77
CA PHE A 38 -4.60 -8.58 12.34
C PHE A 38 -4.30 -7.63 13.50
N ALA A 39 -3.03 -7.60 13.94
CA ALA A 39 -2.59 -6.76 15.05
C ALA A 39 -2.16 -5.35 14.62
N GLY A 40 -1.72 -5.19 13.36
CA GLY A 40 -1.21 -3.93 12.85
C GLY A 40 0.22 -4.05 12.32
N PHE A 41 0.85 -2.89 12.12
CA PHE A 41 2.23 -2.78 11.66
C PHE A 41 3.14 -2.47 12.85
N TYR A 42 4.14 -3.32 13.07
CA TYR A 42 5.09 -3.17 14.18
C TYR A 42 6.52 -3.21 13.66
N PHE A 43 7.41 -2.56 14.41
CA PHE A 43 8.83 -2.63 14.09
C PHE A 43 9.33 -4.07 14.22
N ILE A 44 10.01 -4.55 13.17
CA ILE A 44 10.41 -5.97 13.07
C ILE A 44 11.25 -6.47 14.25
N LEU A 45 12.03 -5.57 14.90
CA LEU A 45 12.83 -5.91 16.09
C LEU A 45 12.05 -5.79 17.41
N ASN A 46 10.79 -5.31 17.36
CA ASN A 46 9.93 -5.22 18.53
C ASN A 46 8.50 -5.68 18.16
N PRO A 47 8.32 -6.97 17.82
CA PRO A 47 7.02 -7.52 17.44
C PRO A 47 6.05 -7.53 18.63
N PRO A 48 4.72 -7.55 18.37
CA PRO A 48 3.74 -7.73 19.43
C PRO A 48 3.88 -9.10 20.07
N ALA A 49 3.47 -9.22 21.33
CA ALA A 49 3.48 -10.52 22.05
C ALA A 49 2.64 -11.55 21.27
N PHE A 50 3.23 -12.73 21.03
CA PHE A 50 2.63 -13.80 20.19
C PHE A 50 2.28 -13.35 18.77
N GLY A 51 3.02 -12.35 18.26
CA GLY A 51 2.87 -11.83 16.91
C GLY A 51 3.57 -12.71 15.87
N GLU A 52 2.89 -12.95 14.76
CA GLU A 52 3.41 -13.60 13.56
C GLU A 52 3.28 -12.67 12.36
N ILE A 53 4.29 -12.64 11.48
CA ILE A 53 4.23 -11.79 10.28
C ILE A 53 3.10 -12.29 9.36
N ASN A 54 2.22 -11.38 8.98
CA ASN A 54 1.21 -11.64 7.95
C ASN A 54 1.84 -11.58 6.56
N PHE A 55 2.36 -12.71 6.09
CA PHE A 55 3.02 -12.79 4.78
C PHE A 55 2.09 -12.47 3.61
N SER A 56 0.80 -12.69 3.74
CA SER A 56 -0.17 -12.36 2.67
C SER A 56 -0.26 -10.86 2.45
N VAL A 57 -0.44 -10.09 3.52
CA VAL A 57 -0.47 -8.62 3.46
C VAL A 57 0.90 -8.06 3.05
N LEU A 58 1.98 -8.56 3.66
CA LEU A 58 3.35 -8.16 3.32
C LEU A 58 3.66 -8.37 1.83
N THR A 59 3.25 -9.50 1.27
CA THR A 59 3.45 -9.79 -0.16
C THR A 59 2.72 -8.79 -1.04
N VAL A 60 1.47 -8.44 -0.70
CA VAL A 60 0.69 -7.42 -1.45
C VAL A 60 1.39 -6.07 -1.40
N GLU A 61 1.85 -5.63 -0.23
CA GLU A 61 2.57 -4.35 -0.07
C GLU A 61 3.85 -4.31 -0.90
N VAL A 62 4.67 -5.35 -0.83
CA VAL A 62 5.90 -5.46 -1.64
C VAL A 62 5.56 -5.44 -3.13
N MET A 63 4.54 -6.18 -3.57
CA MET A 63 4.10 -6.18 -4.97
C MET A 63 3.62 -4.80 -5.42
N VAL A 64 2.85 -4.09 -4.60
CA VAL A 64 2.40 -2.72 -4.90
C VAL A 64 3.58 -1.79 -5.10
N VAL A 65 4.58 -1.82 -4.21
CA VAL A 65 5.78 -0.98 -4.34
C VAL A 65 6.56 -1.32 -5.61
N VAL A 66 6.77 -2.61 -5.91
CA VAL A 66 7.53 -3.07 -7.09
C VAL A 66 6.82 -2.73 -8.39
N VAL A 67 5.51 -2.95 -8.46
CA VAL A 67 4.70 -2.63 -9.65
C VAL A 67 4.69 -1.12 -9.89
N ASN A 68 4.45 -0.31 -8.87
CA ASN A 68 4.48 1.15 -9.00
C ASN A 68 5.87 1.67 -9.40
N ALA A 69 6.94 1.10 -8.83
CA ALA A 69 8.31 1.42 -9.23
C ALA A 69 8.59 1.06 -10.69
N GLY A 70 8.11 -0.10 -11.14
CA GLY A 70 8.22 -0.54 -12.54
C GLY A 70 7.46 0.39 -13.50
N ILE A 71 6.24 0.75 -13.16
CA ILE A 71 5.43 1.71 -13.94
C ILE A 71 6.14 3.07 -13.99
N ALA A 72 6.58 3.60 -12.85
CA ALA A 72 7.32 4.86 -12.78
C ALA A 72 8.59 4.80 -13.62
N TRP A 73 9.37 3.72 -13.51
CA TRP A 73 10.60 3.53 -14.28
C TRP A 73 10.34 3.51 -15.80
N LEU A 74 9.26 2.87 -16.25
CA LEU A 74 8.85 2.83 -17.65
C LEU A 74 8.37 4.20 -18.17
N LEU A 75 7.55 4.90 -17.38
CA LEU A 75 7.04 6.23 -17.73
C LEU A 75 8.16 7.28 -17.79
N LEU A 76 9.18 7.16 -16.94
CA LEU A 76 10.34 8.04 -16.86
C LEU A 76 11.44 7.68 -17.88
N ARG A 77 11.24 6.68 -18.70
CA ARG A 77 12.17 6.33 -19.77
C ARG A 77 12.19 7.45 -20.82
N ASP A 78 13.43 7.84 -21.24
CA ASP A 78 13.61 8.88 -22.24
C ASP A 78 12.85 8.53 -23.52
N ARG A 79 11.86 9.35 -23.84
CA ARG A 79 11.21 9.39 -25.14
C ARG A 79 11.77 10.59 -25.87
N ALA A 80 11.86 10.50 -27.21
CA ALA A 80 12.32 11.60 -28.06
C ALA A 80 11.67 12.93 -27.68
N PRO A 81 12.37 14.06 -27.75
CA PRO A 81 11.92 15.34 -27.25
C PRO A 81 10.59 15.75 -27.91
N SER A 82 9.53 15.73 -27.13
CA SER A 82 8.25 16.32 -27.49
C SER A 82 8.23 17.75 -26.98
N ALA A 83 7.64 18.68 -27.73
CA ALA A 83 7.62 20.14 -27.48
C ALA A 83 6.94 20.58 -26.17
N ALA A 84 6.43 19.69 -25.33
CA ALA A 84 5.85 20.01 -24.02
C ALA A 84 6.94 19.99 -22.94
N LYS A 85 6.93 20.99 -22.02
CA LYS A 85 7.83 21.04 -20.86
C LYS A 85 7.78 19.72 -20.08
N PRO A 86 8.89 18.97 -19.97
CA PRO A 86 8.88 17.60 -19.45
C PRO A 86 8.34 17.43 -18.03
N GLY A 87 8.62 18.38 -17.13
CA GLY A 87 8.19 18.33 -15.73
C GLY A 87 6.67 18.28 -15.56
N ARG A 88 5.90 19.11 -16.25
CA ARG A 88 4.44 19.19 -16.12
C ARG A 88 3.74 17.90 -16.61
N ARG A 89 4.31 17.23 -17.62
CA ARG A 89 3.79 15.97 -18.15
C ARG A 89 3.99 14.82 -17.18
N LEU A 90 5.14 14.79 -16.50
CA LEU A 90 5.45 13.80 -15.48
C LEU A 90 4.61 13.99 -14.23
N GLN A 91 4.40 15.23 -13.80
CA GLN A 91 3.48 15.55 -12.69
C GLN A 91 2.05 15.07 -12.97
N ASN A 92 1.53 15.33 -14.17
CA ASN A 92 0.20 14.85 -14.56
C ASN A 92 0.14 13.32 -14.58
N ALA A 93 1.19 12.64 -15.05
CA ALA A 93 1.25 11.18 -15.02
C ALA A 93 1.24 10.63 -13.59
N VAL A 94 1.94 11.28 -12.66
CA VAL A 94 1.90 10.93 -11.22
C VAL A 94 0.50 11.12 -10.64
N VAL A 95 -0.16 12.24 -10.93
CA VAL A 95 -1.53 12.49 -10.46
C VAL A 95 -2.49 11.41 -10.97
N VAL A 96 -2.42 11.07 -12.27
CA VAL A 96 -3.24 10.01 -12.85
C VAL A 96 -2.94 8.65 -12.23
N ALA A 97 -1.67 8.31 -12.03
CA ALA A 97 -1.27 7.04 -11.41
C ALA A 97 -1.74 6.95 -9.94
N THR A 98 -1.58 8.04 -9.17
CA THR A 98 -2.07 8.13 -7.79
C THR A 98 -3.59 7.97 -7.73
N GLY A 99 -4.32 8.67 -8.62
CA GLY A 99 -5.76 8.56 -8.74
C GLY A 99 -6.22 7.14 -9.10
N ALA A 100 -5.55 6.49 -10.04
CA ALA A 100 -5.84 5.10 -10.41
C ALA A 100 -5.62 4.13 -9.24
N ASN A 101 -4.52 4.28 -8.48
CA ASN A 101 -4.28 3.46 -7.29
C ASN A 101 -5.36 3.68 -6.22
N LEU A 102 -5.79 4.94 -5.97
CA LEU A 102 -6.89 5.23 -5.03
C LEU A 102 -8.20 4.57 -5.48
N ILE A 103 -8.52 4.64 -6.78
CA ILE A 103 -9.71 4.00 -7.32
C ILE A 103 -9.65 2.49 -7.14
N LEU A 104 -8.51 1.86 -7.44
CA LEU A 104 -8.32 0.42 -7.25
C LEU A 104 -8.48 0.03 -5.78
N MET A 105 -7.93 0.83 -4.86
CA MET A 105 -8.04 0.59 -3.42
C MET A 105 -9.47 0.72 -2.91
N LEU A 106 -10.24 1.66 -3.44
CA LEU A 106 -11.66 1.83 -3.12
C LEU A 106 -12.54 0.75 -3.75
N LEU A 107 -12.15 0.20 -4.90
CA LEU A 107 -12.87 -0.90 -5.56
C LEU A 107 -12.58 -2.25 -4.89
N PHE A 108 -11.38 -2.44 -4.34
CA PHE A 108 -10.93 -3.64 -3.67
C PHE A 108 -10.43 -3.33 -2.27
N PRO A 109 -11.30 -2.82 -1.36
CA PRO A 109 -10.88 -2.49 -0.01
C PRO A 109 -10.55 -3.76 0.80
N PRO A 110 -9.77 -3.63 1.87
CA PRO A 110 -9.52 -4.71 2.82
C PRO A 110 -10.78 -5.03 3.61
N PHE A 111 -11.12 -6.31 3.75
CA PHE A 111 -12.27 -6.79 4.48
C PHE A 111 -11.89 -7.61 5.72
N THR A 112 -12.76 -7.52 6.71
CA THR A 112 -12.75 -8.36 7.91
C THR A 112 -14.08 -9.10 8.02
N THR A 113 -14.05 -10.33 8.53
CA THR A 113 -15.27 -11.06 8.92
C THR A 113 -15.75 -10.57 10.26
N VAL A 114 -17.04 -10.26 10.34
CA VAL A 114 -17.72 -9.90 11.60
C VAL A 114 -18.65 -11.05 11.98
N TYR A 115 -18.39 -11.69 13.10
CA TYR A 115 -19.24 -12.78 13.60
C TYR A 115 -20.42 -12.22 14.39
N ALA A 116 -21.58 -12.90 14.30
CA ALA A 116 -22.83 -12.46 14.96
C ALA A 116 -22.74 -12.49 16.50
N LEU A 117 -21.74 -13.14 17.08
CA LEU A 117 -21.45 -13.17 18.51
C LEU A 117 -20.11 -12.44 18.75
N PRO A 118 -20.14 -11.12 18.99
CA PRO A 118 -18.92 -10.28 19.08
C PRO A 118 -17.96 -10.69 20.20
N GLU A 119 -18.46 -11.32 21.27
CA GLU A 119 -17.66 -11.73 22.43
C GLU A 119 -16.91 -13.05 22.21
N ALA A 120 -17.28 -13.83 21.17
CA ALA A 120 -16.73 -15.15 20.93
C ALA A 120 -15.56 -15.16 19.94
N MET A 121 -15.54 -14.25 18.96
CA MET A 121 -14.53 -14.26 17.90
C MET A 121 -14.16 -12.82 17.49
N PRO A 122 -12.88 -12.43 17.62
CA PRO A 122 -12.42 -11.16 17.07
C PRO A 122 -12.50 -11.15 15.53
N PRO A 123 -12.68 -9.96 14.90
CA PRO A 123 -12.74 -9.84 13.46
C PRO A 123 -11.44 -10.34 12.83
N SER A 124 -11.52 -11.24 11.86
CA SER A 124 -10.37 -11.75 11.12
C SER A 124 -10.24 -11.07 9.76
N PHE A 125 -9.01 -10.77 9.36
CA PHE A 125 -8.74 -10.20 8.04
C PHE A 125 -8.89 -11.29 6.96
N GLU A 126 -9.72 -11.02 5.94
CA GLU A 126 -9.99 -11.97 4.84
C GLU A 126 -9.29 -11.61 3.53
N GLY A 127 -8.71 -10.44 3.44
CA GLY A 127 -8.04 -9.98 2.24
C GLY A 127 -8.77 -8.82 1.56
N PHE A 128 -8.41 -8.60 0.30
CA PHE A 128 -8.98 -7.55 -0.53
C PHE A 128 -10.07 -8.15 -1.43
N GLN A 129 -11.27 -7.61 -1.38
CA GLN A 129 -12.40 -8.09 -2.17
C GLN A 129 -13.09 -6.92 -2.88
N PHE A 130 -13.78 -7.22 -3.99
CA PHE A 130 -14.51 -6.21 -4.73
C PHE A 130 -15.67 -5.65 -3.90
N ILE A 131 -15.73 -4.31 -3.78
CA ILE A 131 -16.66 -3.63 -2.87
C ILE A 131 -18.14 -3.96 -3.09
N LEU A 132 -18.54 -4.31 -4.33
CA LEU A 132 -19.92 -4.69 -4.64
C LEU A 132 -20.23 -6.16 -4.34
N ASN A 133 -19.24 -6.97 -3.93
CA ASN A 133 -19.42 -8.37 -3.59
C ASN A 133 -19.45 -8.59 -2.07
N LEU A 134 -20.12 -7.69 -1.35
CA LEU A 134 -20.25 -7.73 0.10
C LEU A 134 -21.17 -8.85 0.56
N GLY A 135 -20.63 -9.85 1.24
CA GLY A 135 -21.39 -10.84 1.97
C GLY A 135 -21.96 -10.27 3.30
N PRO A 136 -23.00 -10.90 3.88
CA PRO A 136 -23.67 -10.39 5.08
C PRO A 136 -22.81 -10.28 6.33
N ASN A 137 -21.66 -10.96 6.36
CA ASN A 137 -20.76 -11.02 7.52
C ASN A 137 -19.42 -10.31 7.28
N HIS A 138 -19.33 -9.47 6.23
CA HIS A 138 -18.10 -8.76 5.89
C HIS A 138 -18.22 -7.29 6.27
N ALA A 139 -17.15 -6.74 6.85
CA ALA A 139 -16.99 -5.32 7.10
C ALA A 139 -15.67 -4.82 6.52
N ILE A 140 -15.63 -3.55 6.12
CA ILE A 140 -14.38 -2.94 5.65
C ILE A 140 -13.45 -2.75 6.84
N ALA A 141 -12.20 -3.22 6.71
CA ALA A 141 -11.13 -2.96 7.67
C ALA A 141 -10.66 -1.50 7.57
N THR A 142 -11.44 -0.57 8.12
CA THR A 142 -11.27 0.88 7.95
C THR A 142 -9.90 1.39 8.35
N ALA A 143 -9.31 0.86 9.42
CA ALA A 143 -7.96 1.24 9.85
C ALA A 143 -6.91 0.90 8.80
N MET A 144 -6.99 -0.30 8.21
CA MET A 144 -6.09 -0.74 7.14
C MET A 144 -6.31 0.09 5.87
N LEU A 145 -7.58 0.32 5.48
CA LEU A 145 -7.92 1.15 4.33
C LEU A 145 -7.35 2.57 4.46
N TYR A 146 -7.46 3.20 5.64
CA TYR A 146 -6.89 4.54 5.86
C TYR A 146 -5.36 4.54 5.72
N MET A 147 -4.68 3.53 6.26
CA MET A 147 -3.23 3.44 6.15
C MET A 147 -2.79 3.31 4.69
N GLU A 148 -3.46 2.49 3.90
CA GLU A 148 -3.17 2.35 2.48
C GLU A 148 -3.46 3.61 1.67
N VAL A 149 -4.56 4.29 1.94
CA VAL A 149 -4.87 5.59 1.32
C VAL A 149 -3.79 6.62 1.64
N ILE A 150 -3.38 6.72 2.91
CA ILE A 150 -2.30 7.64 3.32
C ILE A 150 -0.99 7.26 2.62
N PHE A 151 -0.65 5.98 2.54
CA PHE A 151 0.55 5.50 1.86
C PHE A 151 0.55 5.88 0.36
N ILE A 152 -0.57 5.69 -0.34
CA ILE A 152 -0.74 6.09 -1.75
C ILE A 152 -0.56 7.61 -1.91
N LEU A 153 -1.20 8.41 -1.05
CA LEU A 153 -1.13 9.88 -1.13
C LEU A 153 0.27 10.42 -0.83
N VAL A 154 0.93 9.89 0.20
CA VAL A 154 2.30 10.29 0.56
C VAL A 154 3.27 9.96 -0.56
N ASN A 155 3.21 8.75 -1.12
CA ASN A 155 4.06 8.36 -2.24
C ASN A 155 3.77 9.20 -3.49
N GLY A 156 2.50 9.40 -3.83
CA GLY A 156 2.09 10.27 -4.94
C GLY A 156 2.61 11.68 -4.77
N GLY A 157 2.49 12.26 -3.57
CA GLY A 157 3.01 13.58 -3.23
C GLY A 157 4.53 13.68 -3.37
N LEU A 158 5.27 12.71 -2.85
CA LEU A 158 6.73 12.65 -2.97
C LEU A 158 7.20 12.59 -4.43
N PHE A 159 6.55 11.76 -5.25
CA PHE A 159 6.84 11.69 -6.68
C PHE A 159 6.50 13.02 -7.37
N TRP A 160 5.34 13.60 -7.07
CA TRP A 160 4.91 14.88 -7.66
C TRP A 160 5.89 16.00 -7.33
N LEU A 161 6.34 16.14 -6.08
CA LEU A 161 7.33 17.12 -5.64
C LEU A 161 8.69 16.87 -6.32
N SER A 162 9.11 15.61 -6.47
CA SER A 162 10.39 15.27 -7.12
C SER A 162 10.46 15.72 -8.58
N PHE A 163 9.32 15.92 -9.25
CA PHE A 163 9.26 16.41 -10.63
C PHE A 163 9.01 17.93 -10.74
N ASN A 164 8.80 18.60 -9.61
CA ASN A 164 8.59 20.06 -9.59
C ASN A 164 9.90 20.85 -9.62
N GLU A 165 11.04 20.24 -9.30
CA GLU A 165 12.35 20.91 -9.18
C GLU A 165 12.98 21.32 -10.52
N GLU A 166 12.34 21.14 -11.65
CA GLU A 166 12.87 21.55 -12.97
C GLU A 166 12.41 22.95 -13.42
N GLY A 167 11.93 23.75 -12.50
CA GLY A 167 11.40 25.12 -12.76
C GLY A 167 12.22 26.27 -12.18
N ILE A 168 13.46 26.03 -11.67
CA ILE A 168 14.38 27.06 -11.19
C ILE A 168 15.64 27.09 -12.03
#